data_db53c8227158e8dd03a62ef11d1ac6b3
#
_entry.id   db53c8227158e8dd03a62ef11d1ac6b3
#
_cell.length_a   1.000
_cell.length_b   1.000
_cell.length_c   1.000
_cell.angle_alpha   90.00
_cell.angle_beta   90.00
_cell.angle_gamma   90.00
#
_symmetry.space_group_name_H-M   'P 1'
#
loop_
_entity.id
_entity.type
_entity.pdbx_description
1 polymer ?
#
loop_
_entity_poly.entity_id
_entity_poly.type
_entity_poly.pdbx_seq_one_letter_code
_entity_poly.pdbx_strand_id
1 'polypeptide(L)'
;MGSSDLYNLVNPILQKICKCYAFKESGYEISYQTIDNEFRDLIRVARQKSLQDSVLADKFNQIERPLVFFIDYFFIENSFFYSREYKPLAHAYNELSGDEKFFDMLNDSLSKKEIDTDVIEIFYIMLGLGFDGAFKREPKEVMRYMNRCSELLSIEFDPCKEFLCPDLLKKK
;
A
#
# COMPACT_ATOMS: atom_id res chain seq x y z
N MET A 1 -11.49 -8.62 -15.72
CA MET A 1 -11.96 -8.42 -14.34
C MET A 1 -12.54 -7.03 -14.19
N GLY A 2 -13.76 -6.91 -13.73
CA GLY A 2 -14.27 -5.63 -13.28
C GLY A 2 -13.50 -5.23 -12.03
N SER A 3 -13.03 -3.98 -11.95
CA SER A 3 -12.39 -3.46 -10.73
C SER A 3 -13.41 -3.43 -9.59
N SER A 4 -13.01 -3.87 -8.39
CA SER A 4 -13.88 -3.80 -7.21
C SER A 4 -14.11 -2.35 -6.77
N ASP A 5 -15.21 -2.10 -6.06
CA ASP A 5 -15.49 -0.77 -5.51
C ASP A 5 -14.39 -0.31 -4.54
N LEU A 6 -13.81 -1.26 -3.79
CA LEU A 6 -12.68 -0.97 -2.91
C LEU A 6 -11.44 -0.55 -3.72
N TYR A 7 -11.13 -1.25 -4.81
CA TYR A 7 -10.03 -0.86 -5.70
C TYR A 7 -10.25 0.54 -6.27
N ASN A 8 -11.44 0.83 -6.78
CA ASN A 8 -11.76 2.15 -7.33
C ASN A 8 -11.61 3.27 -6.28
N LEU A 9 -11.92 2.96 -5.02
CA LEU A 9 -11.78 3.89 -3.90
C LEU A 9 -10.31 4.18 -3.57
N VAL A 10 -9.45 3.17 -3.62
CA VAL A 10 -8.03 3.24 -3.22
C VAL A 10 -7.12 3.66 -4.38
N ASN A 11 -7.53 3.40 -5.61
CA ASN A 11 -6.72 3.64 -6.80
C ASN A 11 -6.13 5.07 -6.91
N PRO A 12 -6.85 6.16 -6.56
CA PRO A 12 -6.26 7.51 -6.59
C PRO A 12 -5.03 7.65 -5.69
N ILE A 13 -5.00 6.95 -4.55
CA ILE A 13 -3.86 6.94 -3.61
C ILE A 13 -2.69 6.19 -4.24
N LEU A 14 -2.94 5.00 -4.79
CA LEU A 14 -1.91 4.19 -5.45
C LEU A 14 -1.31 4.91 -6.66
N GLN A 15 -2.14 5.53 -7.49
CA GLN A 15 -1.68 6.34 -8.61
C GLN A 15 -0.84 7.53 -8.17
N LYS A 16 -1.17 8.18 -7.05
CA LYS A 16 -0.39 9.29 -6.51
C LYS A 16 1.01 8.84 -6.09
N ILE A 17 1.13 7.67 -5.47
CA ILE A 17 2.44 7.08 -5.14
C ILE A 17 3.29 6.88 -6.40
N CYS A 18 2.73 6.27 -7.44
CA CYS A 18 3.42 6.07 -8.71
C CYS A 18 3.85 7.39 -9.36
N LYS A 19 2.99 8.42 -9.31
CA LYS A 19 3.32 9.76 -9.81
C LYS A 19 4.45 10.41 -9.04
N CYS A 20 4.45 10.31 -7.71
CA CYS A 20 5.53 10.83 -6.86
C CYS A 20 6.87 10.18 -7.24
N TYR A 21 6.88 8.87 -7.45
CA TYR A 21 8.08 8.16 -7.88
C TYR A 21 8.59 8.67 -9.24
N ALA A 22 7.70 8.81 -10.23
CA ALA A 22 8.05 9.32 -11.55
C ALA A 22 8.61 10.75 -11.50
N PHE A 23 8.05 11.63 -10.66
CA PHE A 23 8.56 12.98 -10.46
C PHE A 23 9.96 12.98 -9.85
N LYS A 24 10.21 12.14 -8.86
CA LYS A 24 11.54 12.01 -8.26
C LYS A 24 12.59 11.57 -9.28
N GLU A 25 12.28 10.55 -10.08
CA GLU A 25 13.19 10.03 -11.12
C GLU A 25 13.47 11.07 -12.21
N SER A 26 12.54 12.00 -12.48
CA SER A 26 12.73 13.11 -13.42
C SER A 26 13.45 14.32 -12.81
N GLY A 27 13.87 14.25 -11.54
CA GLY A 27 14.59 15.33 -10.85
C GLY A 27 13.70 16.48 -10.36
N TYR A 28 12.40 16.30 -10.33
CA TYR A 28 11.47 17.28 -9.76
C TYR A 28 11.56 17.29 -8.23
N GLU A 29 11.79 18.46 -7.66
CA GLU A 29 11.65 18.65 -6.22
C GLU A 29 10.18 18.81 -5.85
N ILE A 30 9.72 17.98 -4.92
CA ILE A 30 8.36 18.05 -4.40
C ILE A 30 8.43 18.50 -2.94
N SER A 31 7.65 19.53 -2.59
CA SER A 31 7.52 19.99 -1.21
C SER A 31 6.89 18.91 -0.35
N TYR A 32 7.51 18.60 0.80
CA TYR A 32 6.95 17.70 1.81
C TYR A 32 5.54 18.12 2.23
N GLN A 33 5.35 19.41 2.52
CA GLN A 33 4.04 19.93 2.95
C GLN A 33 2.94 19.70 1.92
N THR A 34 3.26 19.86 0.64
CA THR A 34 2.31 19.62 -0.45
C THR A 34 1.93 18.15 -0.51
N ILE A 35 2.90 17.26 -0.47
CA ILE A 35 2.69 15.80 -0.53
C ILE A 35 1.93 15.29 0.70
N ASP A 36 2.31 15.73 1.89
CA ASP A 36 1.61 15.36 3.14
C ASP A 36 0.14 15.76 3.10
N ASN A 37 -0.16 16.99 2.70
CA ASN A 37 -1.53 17.48 2.56
C ASN A 37 -2.31 16.68 1.52
N GLU A 38 -1.73 16.41 0.36
CA GLU A 38 -2.40 15.66 -0.71
C GLU A 38 -2.74 14.23 -0.29
N PHE A 39 -1.83 13.51 0.39
CA PHE A 39 -2.12 12.16 0.87
C PHE A 39 -3.16 12.14 1.99
N ARG A 40 -3.10 13.09 2.92
CA ARG A 40 -4.12 13.23 3.97
C ARG A 40 -5.50 13.49 3.37
N ASP A 41 -5.57 14.35 2.36
CA ASP A 41 -6.83 14.64 1.65
C ASP A 41 -7.35 13.42 0.88
N LEU A 42 -6.49 12.69 0.18
CA LEU A 42 -6.88 11.47 -0.54
C LEU A 42 -7.45 10.41 0.41
N ILE A 43 -6.77 10.17 1.55
CA ILE A 43 -7.24 9.22 2.57
C ILE A 43 -8.59 9.69 3.16
N ARG A 44 -8.72 10.98 3.47
CA ARG A 44 -9.95 11.56 4.00
C ARG A 44 -11.11 11.41 3.02
N VAL A 45 -10.89 11.69 1.74
CA VAL A 45 -11.90 11.53 0.69
C VAL A 45 -12.30 10.07 0.52
N ALA A 46 -11.33 9.16 0.50
CA ALA A 46 -11.62 7.73 0.42
C ALA A 46 -12.46 7.25 1.61
N ARG A 47 -12.11 7.67 2.83
CA ARG A 47 -12.90 7.36 4.04
C ARG A 47 -14.33 7.90 3.95
N GLN A 48 -14.50 9.16 3.53
CA GLN A 48 -15.84 9.75 3.39
C GLN A 48 -16.69 9.02 2.34
N LYS A 49 -16.11 8.64 1.22
CA LYS A 49 -16.80 7.87 0.19
C LYS A 49 -17.16 6.46 0.65
N SER A 50 -16.30 5.81 1.42
CA SER A 50 -16.58 4.47 1.94
C SER A 50 -17.80 4.44 2.86
N LEU A 51 -18.06 5.52 3.60
CA LEU A 51 -19.19 5.62 4.52
C LEU A 51 -20.57 5.65 3.84
N GLN A 52 -20.62 5.76 2.52
CA GLN A 52 -21.88 5.71 1.76
C GLN A 52 -22.44 4.29 1.67
N ASP A 53 -21.61 3.28 1.90
CA ASP A 53 -21.99 1.87 1.90
C ASP A 53 -21.31 1.16 3.08
N SER A 54 -22.08 0.47 3.92
CA SER A 54 -21.55 -0.18 5.12
C SER A 54 -20.56 -1.29 4.81
N VAL A 55 -20.77 -2.04 3.74
CA VAL A 55 -19.87 -3.13 3.31
C VAL A 55 -18.55 -2.54 2.83
N LEU A 56 -18.60 -1.48 2.03
CA LEU A 56 -17.41 -0.78 1.57
C LEU A 56 -16.65 -0.11 2.72
N ALA A 57 -17.36 0.44 3.70
CA ALA A 57 -16.76 1.00 4.91
C ALA A 57 -16.00 -0.06 5.71
N ASP A 58 -16.56 -1.25 5.90
CA ASP A 58 -15.91 -2.35 6.60
C ASP A 58 -14.65 -2.84 5.86
N LYS A 59 -14.71 -2.92 4.53
CA LYS A 59 -13.55 -3.25 3.71
C LYS A 59 -12.46 -2.18 3.80
N PHE A 60 -12.84 -0.91 3.68
CA PHE A 60 -11.89 0.20 3.77
C PHE A 60 -11.21 0.27 5.14
N ASN A 61 -11.94 0.05 6.23
CA ASN A 61 -11.38 0.00 7.58
C ASN A 61 -10.27 -1.06 7.74
N GLN A 62 -10.34 -2.15 6.98
CA GLN A 62 -9.34 -3.22 7.03
C GLN A 62 -8.03 -2.84 6.31
N ILE A 63 -8.10 -1.96 5.32
CA ILE A 63 -6.94 -1.61 4.48
C ILE A 63 -6.41 -0.19 4.74
N GLU A 64 -7.11 0.66 5.45
CA GLU A 64 -6.71 2.05 5.67
C GLU A 64 -5.36 2.16 6.36
N ARG A 65 -5.14 1.45 7.47
CA ARG A 65 -3.84 1.44 8.16
C ARG A 65 -2.73 0.81 7.32
N PRO A 66 -2.89 -0.38 6.73
CA PRO A 66 -1.91 -0.92 5.80
C PRO A 66 -1.52 0.03 4.68
N LEU A 67 -2.49 0.77 4.15
CA LEU A 67 -2.25 1.77 3.11
C LEU A 67 -1.39 2.94 3.61
N VAL A 68 -1.67 3.42 4.82
CA VAL A 68 -0.85 4.45 5.49
C VAL A 68 0.57 3.96 5.72
N PHE A 69 0.75 2.72 6.19
CA PHE A 69 2.08 2.12 6.39
C PHE A 69 2.84 2.00 5.07
N PHE A 70 2.15 1.64 4.00
CA PHE A 70 2.74 1.57 2.68
C PHE A 70 3.19 2.94 2.16
N ILE A 71 2.40 4.00 2.36
CA ILE A 71 2.77 5.36 1.98
C ILE A 71 4.03 5.80 2.73
N ASP A 72 4.07 5.62 4.05
CA ASP A 72 5.22 5.98 4.88
C ASP A 72 6.47 5.19 4.47
N TYR A 73 6.33 3.88 4.29
CA TYR A 73 7.39 3.01 3.82
C TYR A 73 7.97 3.48 2.49
N PHE A 74 7.10 3.81 1.52
CA PHE A 74 7.51 4.29 0.21
C PHE A 74 8.36 5.55 0.30
N PHE A 75 7.96 6.54 1.09
CA PHE A 75 8.71 7.79 1.24
C PHE A 75 10.02 7.61 1.99
N ILE A 76 10.05 6.79 3.03
CA ILE A 76 11.25 6.51 3.83
C ILE A 76 12.28 5.73 3.00
N GLU A 77 11.88 4.62 2.38
CA GLU A 77 12.79 3.75 1.63
C GLU A 77 13.37 4.40 0.38
N ASN A 78 12.63 5.28 -0.25
CA ASN A 78 13.10 6.02 -1.41
C ASN A 78 13.79 7.35 -1.06
N SER A 79 13.97 7.65 0.21
CA SER A 79 14.64 8.87 0.67
C SER A 79 14.10 10.14 -0.02
N PHE A 80 12.76 10.25 -0.09
CA PHE A 80 12.09 11.37 -0.77
C PHE A 80 12.36 12.70 -0.09
N PHE A 81 12.47 12.68 1.24
CA PHE A 81 12.64 13.86 2.08
C PHE A 81 13.81 13.64 3.02
N TYR A 82 14.40 14.72 3.51
CA TYR A 82 15.36 14.63 4.59
C TYR A 82 14.66 14.04 5.83
N SER A 83 15.31 13.13 6.50
CA SER A 83 14.76 12.38 7.66
C SER A 83 14.20 13.27 8.77
N ARG A 84 14.65 14.53 8.84
CA ARG A 84 14.19 15.52 9.83
C ARG A 84 12.85 16.18 9.44
N GLU A 85 12.48 16.14 8.17
CA GLU A 85 11.28 16.82 7.65
C GLU A 85 10.08 15.87 7.59
N TYR A 86 10.34 14.59 7.31
CA TYR A 86 9.27 13.61 7.15
C TYR A 86 8.68 13.18 8.50
N LYS A 87 7.40 13.41 8.66
CA LYS A 87 6.61 12.93 9.79
C LYS A 87 5.67 11.83 9.31
N PRO A 88 5.87 10.57 9.74
CA PRO A 88 5.03 9.47 9.29
C PRO A 88 3.54 9.70 9.51
N LEU A 89 2.74 9.40 8.52
CA LEU A 89 1.28 9.45 8.59
C LEU A 89 0.74 8.50 9.67
N ALA A 90 1.43 7.38 9.89
CA ALA A 90 1.10 6.38 10.90
C ALA A 90 1.07 6.93 12.34
N HIS A 91 1.78 8.02 12.63
CA HIS A 91 1.74 8.66 13.94
C HIS A 91 0.33 9.17 14.30
N ALA A 92 -0.48 9.57 13.31
CA ALA A 92 -1.88 9.95 13.54
C ALA A 92 -2.77 8.78 14.01
N TYR A 93 -2.29 7.54 13.82
CA TYR A 93 -2.95 6.31 14.24
C TYR A 93 -2.30 5.69 15.50
N ASN A 94 -1.36 6.40 16.14
CA ASN A 94 -0.56 5.92 17.26
C ASN A 94 0.25 4.64 16.94
N GLU A 95 0.70 4.50 15.71
CA GLU A 95 1.49 3.36 15.24
C GLU A 95 2.94 3.76 15.01
N LEU A 96 3.86 2.96 15.56
CA LEU A 96 5.31 3.14 15.41
C LEU A 96 5.98 1.98 14.66
N SER A 97 5.28 0.87 14.48
CA SER A 97 5.80 -0.38 13.91
C SER A 97 4.97 -0.82 12.69
N GLY A 98 4.76 0.11 11.74
CA GLY A 98 3.93 -0.15 10.56
C GLY A 98 4.43 -1.32 9.71
N ASP A 99 5.73 -1.55 9.67
CA ASP A 99 6.35 -2.64 8.88
C ASP A 99 5.91 -4.02 9.35
N GLU A 100 5.86 -4.23 10.67
CA GLU A 100 5.39 -5.48 11.28
C GLU A 100 3.87 -5.57 11.24
N LYS A 101 3.19 -4.48 11.60
CA LYS A 101 1.73 -4.39 11.66
C LYS A 101 1.06 -4.67 10.31
N PHE A 102 1.67 -4.27 9.21
CA PHE A 102 1.16 -4.57 7.87
C PHE A 102 0.98 -6.08 7.66
N PHE A 103 1.99 -6.87 7.99
CA PHE A 103 1.94 -8.33 7.83
C PHE A 103 1.03 -8.99 8.87
N ASP A 104 0.93 -8.47 10.08
CA ASP A 104 -0.04 -8.92 11.07
C ASP A 104 -1.48 -8.74 10.55
N MET A 105 -1.79 -7.58 9.99
CA MET A 105 -3.11 -7.29 9.43
C MET A 105 -3.40 -8.12 8.17
N LEU A 106 -2.39 -8.40 7.35
CA LEU A 106 -2.52 -9.31 6.21
C LEU A 106 -2.81 -10.74 6.69
N ASN A 107 -2.08 -11.22 7.70
CA ASN A 107 -2.32 -12.54 8.29
C ASN A 107 -3.72 -12.65 8.88
N ASP A 108 -4.19 -11.62 9.57
CA ASP A 108 -5.55 -11.58 10.11
C ASP A 108 -6.59 -11.70 8.98
N SER A 109 -6.40 -10.96 7.89
CA SER A 109 -7.28 -11.03 6.72
C SER A 109 -7.27 -12.40 6.04
N LEU A 110 -6.09 -13.03 5.95
CA LEU A 110 -5.92 -14.37 5.35
C LEU A 110 -6.43 -15.50 6.26
N SER A 111 -6.62 -15.26 7.55
CA SER A 111 -7.03 -16.25 8.54
C SER A 111 -8.52 -16.20 8.86
N LYS A 112 -9.27 -15.28 8.26
CA LYS A 112 -10.73 -15.20 8.43
C LYS A 112 -11.42 -16.42 7.85
N LYS A 113 -12.53 -16.83 8.48
CA LYS A 113 -13.38 -17.91 7.96
C LYS A 113 -13.94 -17.59 6.57
N GLU A 114 -14.30 -16.33 6.36
CA GLU A 114 -14.71 -15.79 5.07
C GLU A 114 -13.69 -14.73 4.67
N ILE A 115 -12.87 -15.07 3.67
CA ILE A 115 -11.83 -14.20 3.18
C ILE A 115 -12.43 -13.22 2.18
N ASP A 116 -12.21 -11.94 2.43
CA ASP A 116 -12.62 -10.87 1.51
C ASP A 116 -11.53 -10.67 0.43
N THR A 117 -11.82 -11.13 -0.77
CA THR A 117 -10.87 -11.07 -1.90
C THR A 117 -10.58 -9.64 -2.34
N ASP A 118 -11.49 -8.69 -2.17
CA ASP A 118 -11.23 -7.28 -2.49
C ASP A 118 -10.18 -6.69 -1.55
N VAL A 119 -10.23 -7.05 -0.26
CA VAL A 119 -9.22 -6.66 0.72
C VAL A 119 -7.86 -7.28 0.40
N ILE A 120 -7.84 -8.59 0.07
CA ILE A 120 -6.61 -9.29 -0.32
C ILE A 120 -6.00 -8.70 -1.59
N GLU A 121 -6.82 -8.28 -2.55
CA GLU A 121 -6.35 -7.60 -3.77
C GLU A 121 -5.53 -6.35 -3.46
N ILE A 122 -5.98 -5.51 -2.52
CA ILE A 122 -5.24 -4.31 -2.14
C ILE A 122 -3.91 -4.64 -1.47
N PHE A 123 -3.86 -5.63 -0.57
CA PHE A 123 -2.59 -6.10 -0.02
C PHE A 123 -1.64 -6.63 -1.10
N TYR A 124 -2.17 -7.43 -2.02
CA TYR A 124 -1.40 -7.97 -3.14
C TYR A 124 -0.78 -6.86 -4.01
N ILE A 125 -1.55 -5.82 -4.30
CA ILE A 125 -1.06 -4.66 -5.07
C ILE A 125 0.07 -3.94 -4.31
N MET A 126 -0.08 -3.70 -3.00
CA MET A 126 0.96 -3.04 -2.20
C MET A 126 2.26 -3.85 -2.14
N LEU A 127 2.15 -5.19 -2.01
CA LEU A 127 3.31 -6.09 -2.10
C LEU A 127 3.95 -6.04 -3.50
N GLY A 128 3.13 -6.04 -4.56
CA GLY A 128 3.58 -5.92 -5.95
C GLY A 128 4.25 -4.58 -6.26
N LEU A 129 3.86 -3.51 -5.57
CA LEU A 129 4.50 -2.20 -5.63
C LEU A 129 5.80 -2.10 -4.81
N GLY A 130 6.19 -3.18 -4.13
CA GLY A 130 7.49 -3.30 -3.49
C GLY A 130 7.51 -3.16 -1.97
N PHE A 131 6.34 -3.23 -1.30
CA PHE A 131 6.35 -3.27 0.16
C PHE A 131 6.94 -4.59 0.66
N ASP A 132 8.04 -4.51 1.40
CA ASP A 132 8.68 -5.67 2.03
C ASP A 132 8.76 -5.53 3.58
N GLY A 133 8.63 -4.33 4.10
CA GLY A 133 8.49 -4.04 5.53
C GLY A 133 9.43 -4.83 6.42
N ALA A 134 8.86 -5.61 7.34
CA ALA A 134 9.60 -6.47 8.26
C ALA A 134 10.46 -7.55 7.57
N PHE A 135 10.15 -7.90 6.32
CA PHE A 135 10.84 -8.94 5.53
C PHE A 135 11.83 -8.39 4.50
N LYS A 136 12.32 -7.18 4.67
CA LYS A 136 13.27 -6.52 3.76
C LYS A 136 14.51 -7.37 3.42
N ARG A 137 14.96 -8.22 4.33
CA ARG A 137 16.08 -9.15 4.14
C ARG A 137 15.67 -10.58 3.82
N GLU A 138 14.37 -10.81 3.69
CA GLU A 138 13.78 -12.13 3.51
C GLU A 138 12.80 -12.14 2.34
N PRO A 139 13.29 -11.92 1.09
CA PRO A 139 12.43 -11.80 -0.08
C PRO A 139 11.57 -13.05 -0.33
N LYS A 140 12.00 -14.21 0.14
CA LYS A 140 11.22 -15.45 0.05
C LYS A 140 9.93 -15.39 0.87
N GLU A 141 9.94 -14.68 2.00
CA GLU A 141 8.74 -14.50 2.82
C GLU A 141 7.72 -13.62 2.12
N VAL A 142 8.16 -12.52 1.51
CA VAL A 142 7.28 -11.65 0.71
C VAL A 142 6.68 -12.43 -0.46
N MET A 143 7.49 -13.23 -1.17
CA MET A 143 7.00 -14.08 -2.27
C MET A 143 5.98 -15.11 -1.80
N ARG A 144 6.17 -15.67 -0.59
CA ARG A 144 5.20 -16.60 0.01
C ARG A 144 3.83 -15.95 0.24
N TYR A 145 3.82 -14.71 0.76
CA TYR A 145 2.58 -13.93 0.90
C TYR A 145 1.94 -13.62 -0.45
N MET A 146 2.72 -13.21 -1.43
CA MET A 146 2.23 -12.92 -2.77
C MET A 146 1.62 -14.16 -3.43
N ASN A 147 2.28 -15.32 -3.34
CA ASN A 147 1.74 -16.58 -3.85
C ASN A 147 0.40 -16.93 -3.17
N ARG A 148 0.31 -16.80 -1.85
CA ARG A 148 -0.92 -17.08 -1.11
C ARG A 148 -2.05 -16.13 -1.51
N CYS A 149 -1.78 -14.86 -1.69
CA CYS A 149 -2.76 -13.89 -2.18
C CYS A 149 -3.19 -14.24 -3.62
N SER A 150 -2.25 -14.54 -4.51
CA SER A 150 -2.56 -14.85 -5.91
C SER A 150 -3.43 -16.10 -6.06
N GLU A 151 -3.19 -17.13 -5.25
CA GLU A 151 -4.03 -18.32 -5.21
C GLU A 151 -5.48 -18.00 -4.86
N LEU A 152 -5.69 -17.15 -3.84
CA LEU A 152 -7.02 -16.69 -3.41
C LEU A 152 -7.71 -15.81 -4.44
N LEU A 153 -6.95 -15.02 -5.17
CA LEU A 153 -7.45 -14.14 -6.23
C LEU A 153 -7.64 -14.87 -7.56
N SER A 154 -7.24 -16.13 -7.65
CA SER A 154 -7.23 -16.91 -8.89
C SER A 154 -6.42 -16.23 -10.01
N ILE A 155 -5.30 -15.57 -9.62
CA ILE A 155 -4.36 -14.90 -10.52
C ILE A 155 -3.11 -15.77 -10.63
N GLU A 156 -2.59 -15.94 -11.85
CA GLU A 156 -1.29 -16.57 -12.04
C GLU A 156 -0.19 -15.56 -11.72
N PHE A 157 0.54 -15.82 -10.64
CA PHE A 157 1.64 -14.95 -10.19
C PHE A 157 2.91 -15.24 -10.99
N ASP A 158 3.35 -14.27 -11.79
CA ASP A 158 4.65 -14.29 -12.45
C ASP A 158 5.55 -13.19 -11.86
N PRO A 159 6.58 -13.54 -11.06
CA PRO A 159 7.48 -12.55 -10.44
C PRO A 159 8.15 -11.62 -11.43
N CYS A 160 8.26 -12.04 -12.70
CA CYS A 160 8.90 -11.25 -13.75
C CYS A 160 7.97 -10.22 -14.41
N LYS A 161 6.64 -10.37 -14.26
CA LYS A 161 5.65 -9.57 -14.98
C LYS A 161 4.82 -8.65 -14.09
N GLU A 162 4.76 -8.89 -12.79
CA GLU A 162 3.76 -8.28 -11.91
C GLU A 162 4.19 -7.04 -11.14
N PHE A 163 5.31 -6.44 -11.53
CA PHE A 163 5.69 -5.17 -10.94
C PHE A 163 5.07 -4.01 -11.71
N LEU A 164 4.05 -3.39 -11.12
CA LEU A 164 3.40 -2.19 -11.65
C LEU A 164 4.34 -1.00 -11.79
N CYS A 165 5.49 -1.04 -11.12
CA CYS A 165 6.58 -0.08 -11.22
C CYS A 165 7.92 -0.84 -11.33
N PRO A 166 8.28 -1.38 -12.52
CA PRO A 166 9.47 -2.22 -12.69
C PRO A 166 10.79 -1.54 -12.32
N ASP A 167 10.83 -0.22 -12.31
CA ASP A 167 12.03 0.55 -11.97
C ASP A 167 12.29 0.64 -10.45
N LEU A 168 11.32 0.32 -9.60
CA LEU A 168 11.51 0.24 -8.15
C LEU A 168 12.46 -0.89 -7.73
N LEU A 169 12.60 -1.92 -8.57
CA LEU A 169 13.41 -3.11 -8.27
C LEU A 169 14.85 -3.01 -8.74
N LYS A 170 15.18 -2.09 -9.64
CA LYS A 170 16.53 -1.98 -10.19
C LYS A 170 17.55 -1.35 -9.26
N LYS A 171 17.15 -0.95 -8.05
CA LYS A 171 18.02 -0.28 -7.05
C LYS A 171 18.33 -1.12 -5.81
N LYS A 172 18.35 -2.42 -5.93
CA LYS A 172 18.90 -3.29 -4.87
C LYS A 172 20.24 -3.83 -5.25
#